data_638d1c7c7f594c23ce8d88715c41a33a
#
_entry.id   638d1c7c7f594c23ce8d88715c41a33a
#
_cell.length_a   1.000
_cell.length_b   1.000
_cell.length_c   1.000
_cell.angle_alpha   90.00
_cell.angle_beta   90.00
_cell.angle_gamma   90.00
#
_symmetry.space_group_name_H-M   'P 1'
#
loop_
_entity.id
_entity.type
_entity.pdbx_description
1 polymer ?
#
loop_
_entity_poly.entity_id
_entity_poly.type
_entity_poly.pdbx_seq_one_letter_code
_entity_poly.pdbx_strand_id
1 'polypeptide(L)'
;MGISLKASTACPCCSGQLVQTIANRDGKTGEKLNTVSCSDCGLGRIDPLPSEHELAEWYATQYRQTYKSAVQPALRHVLRAGRNAQLRLQWLRQNGAELAPTRNTLTPRSLDIGSISAESVYLMHRLGFEAKGIEPHAGYATWARNVLGIDVNNLTLQQGLASEAAASLDLISMFHVLEHLPEPVSALRTIGEKLKPEGLLYIEVPSAMRLCSPHYMFFRAHTLYFTGQTLRNLLETAGFKIVAHSPDTSDNLRVVARFDKTHGACPAGDTSHPLVTAQQARRWVPYLLQQFREGQPLRKWQTRLEEKRSASQYADGLSLLNDLYGQKSA
;
A
#
# COMPACT_ATOMS: atom_id res chain seq x y z
N MET A 1 27.09 13.10 -17.45
CA MET A 1 27.12 13.70 -16.10
C MET A 1 27.45 12.59 -15.12
N GLY A 2 28.54 12.73 -14.35
CA GLY A 2 28.95 11.71 -13.38
C GLY A 2 27.93 11.58 -12.26
N ILE A 3 27.66 10.34 -11.86
CA ILE A 3 26.78 9.99 -10.74
C ILE A 3 27.48 10.42 -9.45
N SER A 4 26.90 11.38 -8.71
CA SER A 4 27.43 11.81 -7.41
C SER A 4 26.82 10.92 -6.32
N LEU A 5 27.61 9.99 -5.78
CA LEU A 5 27.25 9.21 -4.60
C LEU A 5 27.51 10.00 -3.32
N LYS A 6 26.62 9.86 -2.34
CA LYS A 6 26.76 10.47 -1.01
C LYS A 6 26.60 9.40 0.06
N ALA A 7 27.31 9.55 1.16
CA ALA A 7 27.08 8.76 2.36
C ALA A 7 25.75 9.17 3.01
N SER A 8 25.00 8.18 3.51
CA SER A 8 23.70 8.37 4.11
C SER A 8 23.45 7.35 5.24
N THR A 9 22.29 7.42 5.89
CA THR A 9 21.85 6.38 6.84
C THR A 9 21.75 5.02 6.13
N ALA A 10 21.89 3.92 6.88
CA ALA A 10 21.82 2.58 6.32
C ALA A 10 20.48 2.33 5.61
N CYS A 11 20.51 1.67 4.46
CA CYS A 11 19.31 1.27 3.72
C CYS A 11 18.50 0.25 4.53
N PRO A 12 17.18 0.44 4.72
CA PRO A 12 16.36 -0.48 5.50
C PRO A 12 16.13 -1.85 4.82
N CYS A 13 16.60 -2.02 3.58
CA CYS A 13 16.55 -3.29 2.87
C CYS A 13 17.88 -4.04 2.91
N CYS A 14 18.99 -3.39 2.49
CA CYS A 14 20.28 -4.06 2.28
C CYS A 14 21.40 -3.55 3.20
N SER A 15 21.13 -2.59 4.07
CA SER A 15 22.12 -1.91 4.95
C SER A 15 23.18 -1.08 4.22
N GLY A 16 23.11 -0.95 2.89
CA GLY A 16 24.00 -0.11 2.09
C GLY A 16 23.94 1.37 2.50
N GLN A 17 25.04 2.07 2.42
CA GLN A 17 25.16 3.48 2.87
C GLN A 17 25.35 4.45 1.72
N LEU A 18 25.66 3.98 0.52
CA LEU A 18 25.84 4.84 -0.65
C LEU A 18 24.50 5.08 -1.35
N VAL A 19 24.25 6.33 -1.71
CA VAL A 19 22.98 6.75 -2.33
C VAL A 19 23.18 7.72 -3.48
N GLN A 20 22.20 7.72 -4.38
CA GLN A 20 22.02 8.74 -5.42
C GLN A 20 20.80 9.59 -5.12
N THR A 21 20.91 10.90 -5.28
CA THR A 21 19.78 11.81 -5.13
C THR A 21 18.79 11.63 -6.28
N ILE A 22 17.51 11.42 -5.96
CA ILE A 22 16.39 11.37 -6.91
C ILE A 22 15.71 12.74 -6.99
N ALA A 23 15.37 13.31 -5.84
CA ALA A 23 14.67 14.59 -5.71
C ALA A 23 15.07 15.28 -4.41
N ASN A 24 14.88 16.60 -4.37
CA ASN A 24 15.20 17.44 -3.19
C ASN A 24 14.02 18.27 -2.70
N ARG A 25 12.81 17.95 -3.19
CA ARG A 25 11.59 18.72 -2.92
C ARG A 25 10.39 17.81 -2.73
N ASP A 26 9.57 18.13 -1.74
CA ASP A 26 8.25 17.55 -1.55
C ASP A 26 7.33 17.97 -2.69
N GLY A 27 6.74 17.01 -3.40
CA GLY A 27 5.89 17.26 -4.55
C GLY A 27 4.51 17.79 -4.24
N LYS A 28 4.11 17.80 -2.96
CA LYS A 28 2.80 18.31 -2.50
C LYS A 28 2.91 19.65 -1.81
N THR A 29 3.89 19.82 -0.93
CA THR A 29 4.07 21.04 -0.14
C THR A 29 5.09 22.00 -0.77
N GLY A 30 5.99 21.48 -1.60
CA GLY A 30 7.11 22.25 -2.17
C GLY A 30 8.27 22.45 -1.21
N GLU A 31 8.21 21.96 0.01
CA GLU A 31 9.25 22.04 1.02
C GLU A 31 10.49 21.21 0.65
N LYS A 32 11.60 21.47 1.34
CA LYS A 32 12.82 20.68 1.17
C LYS A 32 12.58 19.24 1.68
N LEU A 33 12.77 18.28 0.80
CA LEU A 33 12.70 16.85 1.10
C LEU A 33 13.74 16.11 0.26
N ASN A 34 14.75 15.53 0.88
CA ASN A 34 15.70 14.72 0.15
C ASN A 34 15.09 13.34 -0.09
N THR A 35 15.09 12.92 -1.35
CA THR A 35 14.73 11.57 -1.77
C THR A 35 15.92 10.97 -2.50
N VAL A 36 16.30 9.76 -2.11
CA VAL A 36 17.49 9.07 -2.59
C VAL A 36 17.17 7.65 -3.04
N SER A 37 18.01 7.09 -3.90
CA SER A 37 18.04 5.67 -4.25
C SER A 37 19.28 5.02 -3.66
N CYS A 38 19.13 3.88 -3.01
CA CYS A 38 20.25 3.08 -2.54
C CYS A 38 21.08 2.58 -3.72
N SER A 39 22.41 2.71 -3.65
CA SER A 39 23.30 2.30 -4.74
C SER A 39 23.42 0.79 -4.87
N ASP A 40 23.16 0.03 -3.78
CA ASP A 40 23.34 -1.42 -3.76
C ASP A 40 22.07 -2.16 -4.18
N CYS A 41 20.87 -1.73 -3.72
CA CYS A 41 19.61 -2.44 -3.99
C CYS A 41 18.58 -1.64 -4.80
N GLY A 42 18.83 -0.35 -5.09
CA GLY A 42 17.94 0.50 -5.87
C GLY A 42 16.71 1.03 -5.11
N LEU A 43 16.51 0.67 -3.84
CA LEU A 43 15.35 1.12 -3.06
C LEU A 43 15.35 2.65 -2.92
N GLY A 44 14.24 3.27 -3.35
CA GLY A 44 14.01 4.69 -3.14
C GLY A 44 13.50 4.97 -1.72
N ARG A 45 14.00 6.05 -1.10
CA ARG A 45 13.55 6.47 0.23
C ARG A 45 13.77 7.96 0.47
N ILE A 46 13.10 8.51 1.47
CA ILE A 46 13.49 9.82 2.00
C ILE A 46 14.80 9.69 2.81
N ASP A 47 15.54 10.78 2.91
CA ASP A 47 16.83 10.79 3.60
C ASP A 47 17.03 12.10 4.40
N PRO A 48 17.23 12.03 5.75
CA PRO A 48 17.21 10.80 6.55
C PRO A 48 15.83 10.15 6.65
N LEU A 49 15.77 8.83 6.88
CA LEU A 49 14.52 8.17 7.25
C LEU A 49 14.10 8.64 8.63
N PRO A 50 12.82 9.01 8.84
CA PRO A 50 12.31 9.30 10.17
C PRO A 50 12.28 8.03 11.01
N SER A 51 12.46 8.17 12.32
CA SER A 51 12.14 7.11 13.27
C SER A 51 10.62 6.86 13.31
N GLU A 52 10.21 5.70 13.82
CA GLU A 52 8.77 5.41 14.04
C GLU A 52 8.11 6.48 14.94
N HIS A 53 8.82 6.95 15.97
CA HIS A 53 8.33 7.99 16.88
C HIS A 53 8.10 9.33 16.15
N GLU A 54 9.08 9.82 15.39
CA GLU A 54 8.95 11.04 14.61
C GLU A 54 7.82 10.96 13.58
N LEU A 55 7.65 9.79 12.97
CA LEU A 55 6.59 9.56 12.01
C LEU A 55 5.21 9.54 12.71
N ALA A 56 5.10 8.87 13.86
CA ALA A 56 3.87 8.85 14.66
C ALA A 56 3.46 10.25 15.14
N GLU A 57 4.43 11.04 15.60
CA GLU A 57 4.19 12.44 16.00
C GLU A 57 3.74 13.30 14.81
N TRP A 58 4.38 13.15 13.66
CA TRP A 58 4.00 13.85 12.44
C TRP A 58 2.58 13.47 11.98
N TYR A 59 2.22 12.18 12.01
CA TYR A 59 0.85 11.73 11.72
C TYR A 59 -0.17 12.28 12.71
N ALA A 60 0.17 12.35 14.00
CA ALA A 60 -0.72 12.88 15.02
C ALA A 60 -0.98 14.38 14.89
N THR A 61 0.02 15.15 14.47
CA THR A 61 -0.01 16.63 14.50
C THR A 61 -0.23 17.24 13.12
N GLN A 62 0.58 16.90 12.12
CA GLN A 62 0.63 17.60 10.83
C GLN A 62 -0.14 16.90 9.71
N TYR A 63 -0.13 15.57 9.66
CA TYR A 63 -0.81 14.84 8.59
C TYR A 63 -2.31 15.12 8.53
N ARG A 64 -2.97 15.23 9.70
CA ARG A 64 -4.40 15.54 9.76
C ARG A 64 -4.73 16.93 9.24
N GLN A 65 -3.88 17.92 9.50
CA GLN A 65 -4.08 19.30 9.03
C GLN A 65 -3.84 19.41 7.52
N THR A 66 -2.89 18.65 6.98
CA THR A 66 -2.44 18.76 5.59
C THR A 66 -3.23 17.86 4.63
N TYR A 67 -3.69 16.69 5.08
CA TYR A 67 -4.18 15.65 4.14
C TYR A 67 -5.60 15.15 4.39
N LYS A 68 -6.16 15.22 5.61
CA LYS A 68 -7.52 14.70 5.90
C LYS A 68 -8.18 15.43 7.04
N SER A 69 -9.14 16.29 6.72
CA SER A 69 -10.03 16.92 7.70
C SER A 69 -11.31 16.13 8.03
N ALA A 70 -11.58 15.02 7.32
CA ALA A 70 -12.82 14.26 7.48
C ALA A 70 -12.70 13.21 8.59
N VAL A 71 -13.60 13.27 9.56
CA VAL A 71 -13.71 12.30 10.68
C VAL A 71 -14.32 10.97 10.20
N GLN A 72 -15.11 10.99 9.12
CA GLN A 72 -15.79 9.83 8.55
C GLN A 72 -15.62 9.78 7.02
N PRO A 73 -15.64 8.58 6.40
CA PRO A 73 -15.55 8.45 4.97
C PRO A 73 -16.81 8.99 4.27
N ALA A 74 -16.64 9.81 3.23
CA ALA A 74 -17.75 10.16 2.35
C ALA A 74 -18.15 8.94 1.51
N LEU A 75 -19.44 8.73 1.22
CA LEU A 75 -19.96 7.56 0.47
C LEU A 75 -19.27 7.34 -0.88
N ARG A 76 -18.91 8.41 -1.59
CA ARG A 76 -18.12 8.30 -2.84
C ARG A 76 -16.74 7.66 -2.62
N HIS A 77 -16.13 7.85 -1.45
CA HIS A 77 -14.85 7.22 -1.11
C HIS A 77 -15.06 5.74 -0.77
N VAL A 78 -16.14 5.42 -0.03
CA VAL A 78 -16.56 4.03 0.23
C VAL A 78 -16.83 3.29 -1.07
N LEU A 79 -17.57 3.91 -2.01
CA LEU A 79 -17.82 3.31 -3.34
C LEU A 79 -16.52 3.00 -4.09
N ARG A 80 -15.60 3.95 -4.14
CA ARG A 80 -14.30 3.77 -4.81
C ARG A 80 -13.47 2.69 -4.14
N ALA A 81 -13.39 2.71 -2.82
CA ALA A 81 -12.63 1.72 -2.05
C ALA A 81 -13.24 0.32 -2.16
N GLY A 82 -14.57 0.22 -2.17
CA GLY A 82 -15.29 -1.03 -2.41
C GLY A 82 -15.02 -1.61 -3.81
N ARG A 83 -15.05 -0.78 -4.86
CA ARG A 83 -14.66 -1.21 -6.22
C ARG A 83 -13.20 -1.67 -6.27
N ASN A 84 -12.30 -0.96 -5.60
CA ASN A 84 -10.90 -1.37 -5.52
C ASN A 84 -10.75 -2.71 -4.78
N ALA A 85 -11.52 -2.94 -3.71
CA ALA A 85 -11.52 -4.22 -3.00
C ALA A 85 -11.95 -5.38 -3.92
N GLN A 86 -12.98 -5.19 -4.76
CA GLN A 86 -13.38 -6.20 -5.77
C GLN A 86 -12.26 -6.46 -6.79
N LEU A 87 -11.63 -5.41 -7.32
CA LEU A 87 -10.53 -5.55 -8.29
C LEU A 87 -9.31 -6.26 -7.66
N ARG A 88 -9.00 -5.99 -6.39
CA ARG A 88 -7.95 -6.67 -5.63
C ARG A 88 -8.27 -8.15 -5.42
N LEU A 89 -9.50 -8.45 -5.03
CA LEU A 89 -9.97 -9.82 -4.87
C LEU A 89 -9.94 -10.59 -6.20
N GLN A 90 -10.39 -9.98 -7.28
CA GLN A 90 -10.34 -10.59 -8.60
C GLN A 90 -8.90 -10.90 -9.01
N TRP A 91 -7.99 -9.94 -8.84
CA TRP A 91 -6.58 -10.14 -9.15
C TRP A 91 -5.96 -11.25 -8.28
N LEU A 92 -6.27 -11.29 -6.99
CA LEU A 92 -5.79 -12.30 -6.06
C LEU A 92 -6.22 -13.72 -6.51
N ARG A 93 -7.50 -13.89 -6.88
CA ARG A 93 -8.04 -15.17 -7.40
C ARG A 93 -7.40 -15.60 -8.71
N GLN A 94 -7.17 -14.68 -9.62
CA GLN A 94 -6.54 -14.95 -10.93
C GLN A 94 -5.07 -15.35 -10.79
N ASN A 95 -4.41 -15.01 -9.68
CA ASN A 95 -2.99 -15.25 -9.45
C ASN A 95 -2.72 -16.36 -8.41
N GLY A 96 -3.61 -17.34 -8.30
CA GLY A 96 -3.35 -18.60 -7.61
C GLY A 96 -3.72 -18.65 -6.13
N ALA A 97 -4.48 -17.68 -5.64
CA ALA A 97 -5.02 -17.77 -4.29
C ALA A 97 -6.38 -18.49 -4.31
N GLU A 98 -6.39 -19.76 -3.95
CA GLU A 98 -7.63 -20.43 -3.58
C GLU A 98 -8.10 -19.88 -2.23
N LEU A 99 -8.99 -18.90 -2.27
CA LEU A 99 -9.56 -18.25 -1.09
C LEU A 99 -10.86 -18.89 -0.59
N ALA A 100 -11.31 -19.94 -1.24
CA ALA A 100 -12.55 -20.61 -0.83
C ALA A 100 -12.29 -21.49 0.40
N PRO A 101 -13.12 -21.39 1.46
CA PRO A 101 -13.13 -22.42 2.49
C PRO A 101 -13.47 -23.75 1.83
N THR A 102 -12.54 -24.68 1.81
CA THR A 102 -12.87 -26.05 1.42
C THR A 102 -13.86 -26.61 2.44
N ARG A 103 -14.83 -27.39 1.99
CA ARG A 103 -15.98 -27.88 2.81
C ARG A 103 -15.61 -28.57 4.15
N ASN A 104 -14.32 -28.75 4.45
CA ASN A 104 -13.81 -29.46 5.63
C ASN A 104 -12.81 -28.65 6.46
N THR A 105 -12.65 -27.34 6.26
CA THR A 105 -11.68 -26.53 7.00
C THR A 105 -12.34 -25.58 7.97
N LEU A 106 -11.64 -25.26 9.07
CA LEU A 106 -11.96 -24.18 9.98
C LEU A 106 -12.16 -22.87 9.18
N THR A 107 -13.04 -21.99 9.65
CA THR A 107 -13.26 -20.66 9.05
C THR A 107 -11.92 -19.96 8.82
N PRO A 108 -11.60 -19.58 7.59
CA PRO A 108 -10.32 -18.89 7.31
C PRO A 108 -10.30 -17.53 7.98
N ARG A 109 -9.11 -17.10 8.42
CA ARG A 109 -8.91 -15.85 9.14
C ARG A 109 -8.10 -14.87 8.30
N SER A 110 -8.57 -13.63 8.21
CA SER A 110 -7.85 -12.57 7.50
C SER A 110 -7.69 -11.30 8.33
N LEU A 111 -6.55 -10.61 8.10
CA LEU A 111 -6.24 -9.32 8.71
C LEU A 111 -5.88 -8.30 7.62
N ASP A 112 -6.60 -7.18 7.58
CA ASP A 112 -6.29 -6.05 6.69
C ASP A 112 -5.61 -4.93 7.49
N ILE A 113 -4.35 -4.64 7.17
CA ILE A 113 -3.54 -3.64 7.87
C ILE A 113 -3.68 -2.31 7.16
N GLY A 114 -4.07 -1.25 7.92
CA GLY A 114 -4.41 0.06 7.36
C GLY A 114 -5.75 0.03 6.62
N SER A 115 -6.75 -0.61 7.24
CA SER A 115 -8.03 -0.93 6.59
C SER A 115 -8.90 0.28 6.22
N ILE A 116 -8.53 1.49 6.63
CA ILE A 116 -9.27 2.74 6.42
C ILE A 116 -10.75 2.57 6.80
N SER A 117 -11.68 2.62 5.84
CA SER A 117 -13.12 2.41 6.05
C SER A 117 -13.53 0.95 5.88
N ALA A 118 -12.55 0.04 5.77
CA ALA A 118 -12.68 -1.41 5.90
C ALA A 118 -13.53 -2.11 4.84
N GLU A 119 -13.61 -1.57 3.64
CA GLU A 119 -14.33 -2.17 2.52
C GLU A 119 -13.74 -3.54 2.14
N SER A 120 -12.42 -3.72 2.21
CA SER A 120 -11.76 -5.00 1.99
C SER A 120 -12.09 -6.00 3.10
N VAL A 121 -12.11 -5.57 4.36
CA VAL A 121 -12.49 -6.42 5.51
C VAL A 121 -13.93 -6.88 5.35
N TYR A 122 -14.84 -5.96 5.01
CA TYR A 122 -16.26 -6.29 4.79
C TYR A 122 -16.44 -7.28 3.63
N LEU A 123 -15.70 -7.12 2.53
CA LEU A 123 -15.72 -8.06 1.41
C LEU A 123 -15.25 -9.45 1.84
N MET A 124 -14.16 -9.56 2.60
CA MET A 124 -13.65 -10.84 3.09
C MET A 124 -14.64 -11.49 4.08
N HIS A 125 -15.27 -10.71 4.96
CA HIS A 125 -16.34 -11.19 5.83
C HIS A 125 -17.52 -11.78 5.02
N ARG A 126 -17.95 -11.10 3.95
CA ARG A 126 -18.99 -11.59 3.02
C ARG A 126 -18.61 -12.90 2.30
N LEU A 127 -17.32 -13.18 2.17
CA LEU A 127 -16.77 -14.42 1.61
C LEU A 127 -16.63 -15.55 2.66
N GLY A 128 -17.05 -15.32 3.90
CA GLY A 128 -17.02 -16.31 4.97
C GLY A 128 -15.72 -16.38 5.77
N PHE A 129 -14.87 -15.33 5.69
CA PHE A 129 -13.69 -15.21 6.55
C PHE A 129 -14.06 -14.64 7.92
N GLU A 130 -13.37 -15.10 8.98
CA GLU A 130 -13.19 -14.29 10.19
C GLU A 130 -12.23 -13.16 9.84
N ALA A 131 -12.81 -12.04 9.39
CA ALA A 131 -12.05 -10.92 8.85
C ALA A 131 -11.95 -9.80 9.87
N LYS A 132 -10.71 -9.31 10.11
CA LYS A 132 -10.40 -8.20 11.01
C LYS A 132 -9.65 -7.10 10.29
N GLY A 133 -9.73 -5.88 10.81
CA GLY A 133 -8.96 -4.72 10.35
C GLY A 133 -8.15 -4.06 11.46
N ILE A 134 -7.02 -3.48 11.09
CA ILE A 134 -6.25 -2.54 11.93
C ILE A 134 -6.26 -1.18 11.24
N GLU A 135 -6.73 -0.15 11.97
CA GLU A 135 -6.77 1.22 11.46
C GLU A 135 -6.39 2.21 12.57
N PRO A 136 -5.24 2.90 12.47
CA PRO A 136 -4.80 3.85 13.50
C PRO A 136 -5.67 5.10 13.59
N HIS A 137 -6.50 5.41 12.58
CA HIS A 137 -7.41 6.53 12.62
C HIS A 137 -8.71 6.16 13.32
N ALA A 138 -8.90 6.65 14.56
CA ALA A 138 -10.06 6.32 15.41
C ALA A 138 -11.43 6.56 14.75
N GLY A 139 -11.58 7.64 13.98
CA GLY A 139 -12.84 7.95 13.29
C GLY A 139 -13.23 6.91 12.25
N TYR A 140 -12.27 6.45 11.44
CA TYR A 140 -12.51 5.40 10.45
C TYR A 140 -12.77 4.04 11.09
N ALA A 141 -11.98 3.65 12.10
CA ALA A 141 -12.20 2.41 12.83
C ALA A 141 -13.59 2.39 13.50
N THR A 142 -13.99 3.50 14.13
CA THR A 142 -15.32 3.63 14.76
C THR A 142 -16.43 3.58 13.72
N TRP A 143 -16.26 4.26 12.58
CA TRP A 143 -17.23 4.21 11.50
C TRP A 143 -17.42 2.79 10.96
N ALA A 144 -16.33 2.06 10.72
CA ALA A 144 -16.39 0.67 10.24
C ALA A 144 -17.14 -0.24 11.20
N ARG A 145 -16.87 -0.15 12.50
CA ARG A 145 -17.61 -0.93 13.52
C ARG A 145 -19.09 -0.57 13.56
N ASN A 146 -19.42 0.72 13.58
CA ASN A 146 -20.80 1.17 13.78
C ASN A 146 -21.66 1.04 12.52
N VAL A 147 -21.09 1.22 11.32
CA VAL A 147 -21.83 1.21 10.05
C VAL A 147 -21.78 -0.15 9.39
N LEU A 148 -20.62 -0.80 9.36
CA LEU A 148 -20.45 -2.09 8.68
C LEU A 148 -20.61 -3.29 9.63
N GLY A 149 -20.57 -3.09 10.94
CA GLY A 149 -20.69 -4.16 11.94
C GLY A 149 -19.50 -5.13 11.95
N ILE A 150 -18.32 -4.69 11.54
CA ILE A 150 -17.13 -5.54 11.42
C ILE A 150 -16.04 -5.18 12.43
N ASP A 151 -15.16 -6.15 12.73
CA ASP A 151 -14.09 -6.01 13.72
C ASP A 151 -12.94 -5.21 13.13
N VAL A 152 -12.87 -3.91 13.48
CA VAL A 152 -11.76 -3.02 13.14
C VAL A 152 -11.20 -2.40 14.41
N ASN A 153 -9.94 -2.72 14.70
CA ASN A 153 -9.26 -2.24 15.89
C ASN A 153 -8.51 -0.93 15.63
N ASN A 154 -8.72 0.04 16.53
CA ASN A 154 -7.99 1.31 16.48
C ASN A 154 -6.61 1.13 17.10
N LEU A 155 -5.70 0.51 16.38
CA LEU A 155 -4.37 0.12 16.80
C LEU A 155 -3.33 0.52 15.75
N THR A 156 -2.09 0.71 16.19
CA THR A 156 -0.94 0.76 15.28
C THR A 156 -0.64 -0.64 14.73
N LEU A 157 0.20 -0.72 13.70
CA LEU A 157 0.66 -1.99 13.14
C LEU A 157 1.21 -2.92 14.23
N GLN A 158 2.13 -2.41 15.05
CA GLN A 158 2.81 -3.18 16.09
C GLN A 158 1.83 -3.71 17.14
N GLN A 159 0.91 -2.86 17.62
CA GLN A 159 -0.12 -3.24 18.59
C GLN A 159 -1.07 -4.28 18.02
N GLY A 160 -1.52 -4.10 16.77
CA GLY A 160 -2.42 -5.02 16.10
C GLY A 160 -1.78 -6.38 15.85
N LEU A 161 -0.52 -6.42 15.39
CA LEU A 161 0.20 -7.69 15.23
C LEU A 161 0.48 -8.39 16.56
N ALA A 162 0.74 -7.63 17.65
CA ALA A 162 0.92 -8.20 18.96
C ALA A 162 -0.34 -8.90 19.51
N SER A 163 -1.53 -8.45 19.10
CA SER A 163 -2.81 -9.07 19.49
C SER A 163 -3.13 -10.37 18.74
N GLU A 164 -2.45 -10.67 17.63
CA GLU A 164 -2.68 -11.89 16.86
C GLU A 164 -1.71 -13.01 17.29
N ALA A 165 -2.22 -14.23 17.38
CA ALA A 165 -1.38 -15.40 17.68
C ALA A 165 -0.41 -15.69 16.51
N ALA A 166 0.72 -16.33 16.80
CA ALA A 166 1.62 -16.83 15.78
C ALA A 166 0.94 -17.90 14.90
N ALA A 167 1.25 -17.93 13.61
CA ALA A 167 0.76 -18.91 12.65
C ALA A 167 -0.80 -19.11 12.70
N SER A 168 -1.54 -18.00 12.81
CA SER A 168 -2.99 -18.03 13.00
C SER A 168 -3.81 -17.49 11.82
N LEU A 169 -3.17 -16.76 10.89
CA LEU A 169 -3.85 -16.06 9.80
C LEU A 169 -3.62 -16.74 8.45
N ASP A 170 -4.69 -16.88 7.68
CA ASP A 170 -4.64 -17.43 6.32
C ASP A 170 -4.30 -16.37 5.28
N LEU A 171 -4.69 -15.10 5.54
CA LEU A 171 -4.40 -13.97 4.66
C LEU A 171 -4.12 -12.72 5.50
N ILE A 172 -3.03 -12.03 5.17
CA ILE A 172 -2.78 -10.66 5.61
C ILE A 172 -2.73 -9.77 4.38
N SER A 173 -3.43 -8.64 4.41
CA SER A 173 -3.40 -7.64 3.33
C SER A 173 -2.89 -6.30 3.82
N MET A 174 -2.15 -5.60 2.93
CA MET A 174 -1.63 -4.25 3.15
C MET A 174 -1.77 -3.44 1.86
N PHE A 175 -2.67 -2.45 1.86
CA PHE A 175 -2.91 -1.63 0.67
C PHE A 175 -2.53 -0.17 0.95
N HIS A 176 -1.45 0.28 0.33
CA HIS A 176 -0.88 1.61 0.55
C HIS A 176 -0.48 1.86 2.02
N VAL A 177 0.26 0.90 2.58
CA VAL A 177 0.79 0.95 3.97
C VAL A 177 2.30 0.80 3.99
N LEU A 178 2.85 -0.17 3.23
CA LEU A 178 4.28 -0.51 3.29
C LEU A 178 5.20 0.67 2.94
N GLU A 179 4.76 1.55 2.03
CA GLU A 179 5.50 2.76 1.65
C GLU A 179 5.62 3.80 2.78
N HIS A 180 4.87 3.63 3.86
CA HIS A 180 4.90 4.52 5.02
C HIS A 180 5.78 3.98 6.17
N LEU A 181 6.25 2.73 6.08
CA LEU A 181 6.99 2.09 7.17
C LEU A 181 8.49 2.41 7.07
N PRO A 182 9.10 3.01 8.10
CA PRO A 182 10.54 3.28 8.10
C PRO A 182 11.39 2.01 8.28
N GLU A 183 10.86 1.00 8.99
CA GLU A 183 11.50 -0.29 9.23
C GLU A 183 10.75 -1.46 8.57
N PRO A 184 10.69 -1.51 7.21
CA PRO A 184 9.80 -2.41 6.52
C PRO A 184 10.19 -3.89 6.65
N VAL A 185 11.49 -4.22 6.75
CA VAL A 185 11.94 -5.62 6.89
C VAL A 185 11.52 -6.20 8.23
N SER A 186 11.68 -5.45 9.31
CA SER A 186 11.25 -5.87 10.67
C SER A 186 9.74 -6.09 10.72
N ALA A 187 8.96 -5.14 10.21
CA ALA A 187 7.50 -5.22 10.13
C ALA A 187 7.03 -6.44 9.32
N LEU A 188 7.63 -6.67 8.14
CA LEU A 188 7.30 -7.82 7.29
C LEU A 188 7.64 -9.16 7.95
N ARG A 189 8.76 -9.27 8.67
CA ARG A 189 9.09 -10.49 9.42
C ARG A 189 8.06 -10.78 10.51
N THR A 190 7.65 -9.77 11.27
CA THR A 190 6.59 -9.91 12.27
C THR A 190 5.27 -10.33 11.63
N ILE A 191 4.91 -9.77 10.48
CA ILE A 191 3.75 -10.17 9.67
C ILE A 191 3.85 -11.65 9.26
N GLY A 192 5.03 -12.06 8.78
CA GLY A 192 5.28 -13.44 8.37
C GLY A 192 5.07 -14.45 9.48
N GLU A 193 5.45 -14.10 10.72
CA GLU A 193 5.26 -14.96 11.91
C GLU A 193 3.78 -15.14 12.28
N LYS A 194 2.89 -14.25 11.84
CA LYS A 194 1.43 -14.37 12.09
C LYS A 194 0.73 -15.22 11.03
N LEU A 195 1.32 -15.39 9.86
CA LEU A 195 0.78 -16.24 8.81
C LEU A 195 0.94 -17.71 9.13
N LYS A 196 -0.08 -18.51 8.82
CA LYS A 196 0.03 -19.95 8.77
C LYS A 196 1.08 -20.39 7.73
N PRO A 197 1.58 -21.64 7.75
CA PRO A 197 2.57 -22.12 6.78
C PRO A 197 2.18 -21.88 5.31
N GLU A 198 0.90 -22.05 4.97
CA GLU A 198 0.36 -21.80 3.62
C GLU A 198 -0.33 -20.45 3.49
N GLY A 199 -0.27 -19.63 4.54
CA GLY A 199 -0.88 -18.31 4.59
C GLY A 199 -0.24 -17.35 3.59
N LEU A 200 -1.02 -16.38 3.12
CA LEU A 200 -0.62 -15.44 2.08
C LEU A 200 -0.52 -14.01 2.63
N LEU A 201 0.52 -13.31 2.20
CA LEU A 201 0.63 -11.87 2.31
C LEU A 201 0.27 -11.24 0.96
N TYR A 202 -0.70 -10.32 0.94
CA TYR A 202 -1.06 -9.55 -0.25
C TYR A 202 -0.77 -8.07 -0.06
N ILE A 203 0.13 -7.54 -0.87
CA ILE A 203 0.56 -6.14 -0.80
C ILE A 203 0.20 -5.41 -2.09
N GLU A 204 -0.25 -4.15 -1.94
CA GLU A 204 -0.34 -3.19 -3.04
C GLU A 204 0.31 -1.87 -2.61
N VAL A 205 1.28 -1.38 -3.40
CA VAL A 205 1.95 -0.09 -3.19
C VAL A 205 1.99 0.71 -4.50
N PRO A 206 2.11 2.06 -4.44
CA PRO A 206 2.29 2.86 -5.64
C PRO A 206 3.60 2.51 -6.34
N SER A 207 3.56 2.34 -7.66
CA SER A 207 4.78 2.21 -8.46
C SER A 207 5.50 3.56 -8.55
N ALA A 208 6.76 3.59 -8.17
CA ALA A 208 7.59 4.77 -8.36
C ALA A 208 7.94 5.01 -9.84
N MET A 209 7.69 4.03 -10.70
CA MET A 209 7.89 4.12 -12.16
C MET A 209 6.66 4.68 -12.90
N ARG A 210 5.52 4.80 -12.22
CA ARG A 210 4.28 5.29 -12.85
C ARG A 210 4.45 6.68 -13.45
N LEU A 211 3.71 6.94 -14.52
CA LEU A 211 3.67 8.26 -15.14
C LEU A 211 3.01 9.29 -14.21
N CYS A 212 3.75 10.32 -13.84
CA CYS A 212 3.24 11.42 -13.05
C CYS A 212 3.99 12.73 -13.37
N SER A 213 3.46 13.85 -12.90
CA SER A 213 4.17 15.14 -12.99
C SER A 213 5.48 15.09 -12.19
N PRO A 214 6.47 15.91 -12.54
CA PRO A 214 7.72 16.01 -11.79
C PRO A 214 7.46 16.17 -10.29
N HIS A 215 8.22 15.45 -9.49
CA HIS A 215 8.17 15.44 -8.02
C HIS A 215 6.86 14.93 -7.37
N TYR A 216 5.75 14.78 -8.10
CA TYR A 216 4.42 14.47 -7.54
C TYR A 216 4.39 13.31 -6.55
N MET A 217 5.19 12.26 -6.78
CA MET A 217 5.19 11.10 -5.91
C MET A 217 6.10 11.21 -4.69
N PHE A 218 7.06 12.15 -4.70
CA PHE A 218 8.01 12.31 -3.61
C PHE A 218 7.45 13.29 -2.60
N PHE A 219 6.92 12.78 -1.50
CA PHE A 219 6.37 13.60 -0.43
C PHE A 219 6.53 12.90 0.93
N ARG A 220 6.55 13.70 1.99
CA ARG A 220 6.97 13.29 3.34
C ARG A 220 6.24 12.06 3.89
N ALA A 221 4.96 11.86 3.54
CA ALA A 221 4.21 10.70 4.03
C ALA A 221 4.70 9.38 3.47
N HIS A 222 5.28 9.37 2.26
CA HIS A 222 5.88 8.17 1.67
C HIS A 222 7.37 8.10 2.05
N THR A 223 7.70 7.24 2.99
CA THR A 223 9.09 7.04 3.41
C THR A 223 9.88 6.22 2.40
N LEU A 224 9.20 5.33 1.65
CA LEU A 224 9.79 4.41 0.68
C LEU A 224 9.13 4.56 -0.70
N TYR A 225 9.91 4.29 -1.75
CA TYR A 225 9.48 4.36 -3.14
C TYR A 225 9.92 3.10 -3.88
N PHE A 226 8.94 2.35 -4.41
CA PHE A 226 9.15 1.02 -4.96
C PHE A 226 9.12 1.01 -6.48
N THR A 227 10.08 0.30 -7.08
CA THR A 227 9.93 -0.37 -8.38
C THR A 227 9.45 -1.79 -8.14
N GLY A 228 8.99 -2.51 -9.18
CA GLY A 228 8.64 -3.91 -9.02
C GLY A 228 9.79 -4.75 -8.47
N GLN A 229 11.01 -4.52 -8.96
CA GLN A 229 12.19 -5.23 -8.48
C GLN A 229 12.51 -4.92 -7.01
N THR A 230 12.50 -3.65 -6.61
CA THR A 230 12.84 -3.30 -5.22
C THR A 230 11.79 -3.76 -4.21
N LEU A 231 10.53 -3.86 -4.61
CA LEU A 231 9.47 -4.44 -3.78
C LEU A 231 9.70 -5.94 -3.58
N ARG A 232 10.01 -6.69 -4.65
CA ARG A 232 10.34 -8.12 -4.56
C ARG A 232 11.59 -8.34 -3.69
N ASN A 233 12.66 -7.59 -3.92
CA ASN A 233 13.89 -7.70 -3.13
C ASN A 233 13.65 -7.47 -1.63
N LEU A 234 12.81 -6.48 -1.29
CA LEU A 234 12.46 -6.21 0.10
C LEU A 234 11.71 -7.38 0.74
N LEU A 235 10.74 -7.96 0.03
CA LEU A 235 9.96 -9.10 0.50
C LEU A 235 10.86 -10.34 0.69
N GLU A 236 11.74 -10.63 -0.27
CA GLU A 236 12.71 -11.73 -0.18
C GLU A 236 13.68 -11.52 0.98
N THR A 237 14.16 -10.30 1.20
CA THR A 237 14.99 -9.94 2.37
C THR A 237 14.26 -10.18 3.70
N ALA A 238 12.96 -9.97 3.72
CA ALA A 238 12.13 -10.21 4.90
C ALA A 238 11.76 -11.70 5.10
N GLY A 239 12.14 -12.58 4.17
CA GLY A 239 11.86 -14.02 4.25
C GLY A 239 10.58 -14.44 3.53
N PHE A 240 10.15 -13.70 2.52
CA PHE A 240 8.98 -14.07 1.72
C PHE A 240 9.39 -14.61 0.35
N LYS A 241 8.75 -15.68 -0.07
CA LYS A 241 8.80 -16.21 -1.42
C LYS A 241 7.65 -15.62 -2.23
N ILE A 242 7.97 -15.01 -3.38
CA ILE A 242 6.97 -14.42 -4.26
C ILE A 242 6.16 -15.53 -4.95
N VAL A 243 4.85 -15.47 -4.83
CA VAL A 243 3.88 -16.36 -5.50
C VAL A 243 3.44 -15.76 -6.82
N ALA A 244 3.07 -14.48 -6.79
CA ALA A 244 2.65 -13.72 -7.97
C ALA A 244 2.94 -12.24 -7.80
N HIS A 245 3.13 -11.54 -8.92
CA HIS A 245 3.25 -10.08 -8.93
C HIS A 245 2.61 -9.48 -10.19
N SER A 246 2.19 -8.22 -10.08
CA SER A 246 1.73 -7.45 -11.23
C SER A 246 2.91 -7.08 -12.15
N PRO A 247 2.65 -6.73 -13.43
CA PRO A 247 3.68 -6.14 -14.28
C PRO A 247 4.32 -4.90 -13.65
N ASP A 248 5.63 -4.74 -13.80
CA ASP A 248 6.39 -3.60 -13.26
C ASP A 248 5.98 -2.25 -13.88
N THR A 249 5.27 -2.29 -15.01
CA THR A 249 4.65 -1.13 -15.68
C THR A 249 3.32 -0.69 -15.06
N SER A 250 2.79 -1.44 -14.09
CA SER A 250 1.53 -1.09 -13.43
C SER A 250 1.67 0.17 -12.58
N ASP A 251 0.62 0.99 -12.51
CA ASP A 251 0.58 2.19 -11.65
C ASP A 251 0.65 1.85 -10.15
N ASN A 252 0.06 0.72 -9.78
CA ASN A 252 0.19 0.11 -8.46
C ASN A 252 0.82 -1.27 -8.61
N LEU A 253 1.85 -1.53 -7.82
CA LEU A 253 2.52 -2.82 -7.75
C LEU A 253 1.78 -3.72 -6.78
N ARG A 254 1.39 -4.90 -7.25
CA ARG A 254 0.74 -5.94 -6.45
C ARG A 254 1.66 -7.13 -6.33
N VAL A 255 1.75 -7.67 -5.12
CA VAL A 255 2.52 -8.88 -4.85
C VAL A 255 1.74 -9.77 -3.90
N VAL A 256 1.68 -11.06 -4.22
CA VAL A 256 1.29 -12.12 -3.29
C VAL A 256 2.52 -12.94 -2.96
N ALA A 257 2.73 -13.18 -1.67
CA ALA A 257 3.91 -13.89 -1.19
C ALA A 257 3.56 -14.82 -0.02
N ARG A 258 4.38 -15.85 0.19
CA ARG A 258 4.34 -16.75 1.35
C ARG A 258 5.56 -16.53 2.22
N PHE A 259 5.38 -16.62 3.51
CA PHE A 259 6.49 -16.55 4.45
C PHE A 259 7.30 -17.84 4.44
N ASP A 260 8.59 -17.72 4.14
CA ASP A 260 9.55 -18.83 4.13
C ASP A 260 10.80 -18.38 4.88
N LYS A 261 10.96 -18.86 6.12
CA LYS A 261 12.06 -18.47 7.01
C LYS A 261 13.47 -18.80 6.45
N THR A 262 13.54 -19.64 5.42
CA THR A 262 14.82 -20.01 4.76
C THR A 262 15.32 -18.93 3.81
N HIS A 263 14.47 -17.98 3.39
CA HIS A 263 14.83 -16.81 2.62
C HIS A 263 15.28 -15.69 3.57
N GLY A 264 16.05 -14.73 3.11
CA GLY A 264 16.44 -13.60 3.96
C GLY A 264 17.70 -12.85 3.57
N ALA A 265 18.29 -13.14 2.42
CA ALA A 265 19.36 -12.33 1.85
C ALA A 265 18.79 -11.31 0.87
N CYS A 266 19.23 -10.06 0.95
CA CYS A 266 18.87 -9.06 -0.06
C CYS A 266 19.52 -9.45 -1.40
N PRO A 267 18.73 -9.74 -2.46
CA PRO A 267 19.31 -9.98 -3.77
C PRO A 267 20.07 -8.75 -4.25
N ALA A 268 21.10 -8.97 -5.08
CA ALA A 268 21.80 -7.88 -5.73
C ALA A 268 20.81 -6.99 -6.49
N GLY A 269 20.86 -5.70 -6.23
CA GLY A 269 19.95 -4.73 -6.85
C GLY A 269 20.30 -4.43 -8.30
N ASP A 270 19.35 -3.83 -9.00
CA ASP A 270 19.59 -3.22 -10.31
C ASP A 270 20.41 -1.94 -10.14
N THR A 271 21.68 -2.00 -10.50
CA THR A 271 22.63 -0.89 -10.42
C THR A 271 22.39 0.19 -11.51
N SER A 272 21.40 0.00 -12.40
CA SER A 272 21.02 1.00 -13.41
C SER A 272 20.28 2.21 -12.83
N HIS A 273 19.88 2.13 -11.54
CA HIS A 273 19.16 3.18 -10.82
C HIS A 273 17.92 3.71 -11.57
N PRO A 274 16.95 2.84 -11.90
CA PRO A 274 15.82 3.20 -12.75
C PRO A 274 14.99 4.37 -12.20
N LEU A 275 14.91 4.54 -10.87
CA LEU A 275 14.20 5.67 -10.25
C LEU A 275 14.86 7.01 -10.56
N VAL A 276 16.20 7.07 -10.55
CA VAL A 276 16.94 8.29 -10.87
C VAL A 276 16.70 8.66 -12.32
N THR A 277 16.86 7.70 -13.23
CA THR A 277 16.64 7.87 -14.66
C THR A 277 15.20 8.32 -14.96
N ALA A 278 14.22 7.64 -14.37
CA ALA A 278 12.80 7.97 -14.54
C ALA A 278 12.50 9.40 -14.05
N GLN A 279 13.04 9.81 -12.90
CA GLN A 279 12.82 11.16 -12.39
C GLN A 279 13.48 12.22 -13.27
N GLN A 280 14.68 11.98 -13.78
CA GLN A 280 15.35 12.88 -14.71
C GLN A 280 14.60 13.05 -16.03
N ALA A 281 13.90 11.99 -16.47
CA ALA A 281 13.08 12.02 -17.68
C ALA A 281 11.74 12.77 -17.49
N ARG A 282 11.26 12.93 -16.25
CA ARG A 282 9.98 13.61 -15.97
C ARG A 282 10.07 15.09 -16.27
N ARG A 283 9.24 15.57 -17.21
CA ARG A 283 9.12 16.97 -17.62
C ARG A 283 7.65 17.39 -17.61
N TRP A 284 7.38 18.65 -17.28
CA TRP A 284 6.01 19.18 -17.23
C TRP A 284 5.33 19.19 -18.60
N VAL A 285 6.02 19.66 -19.64
CA VAL A 285 5.42 19.80 -20.96
C VAL A 285 5.02 18.44 -21.56
N PRO A 286 5.91 17.43 -21.66
CA PRO A 286 5.51 16.10 -22.13
C PRO A 286 4.40 15.48 -21.28
N TYR A 287 4.44 15.64 -19.95
CA TYR A 287 3.40 15.15 -19.08
C TYR A 287 2.03 15.77 -19.38
N LEU A 288 1.94 17.09 -19.48
CA LEU A 288 0.71 17.79 -19.79
C LEU A 288 0.17 17.41 -21.16
N LEU A 289 1.03 17.38 -22.19
CA LEU A 289 0.63 16.96 -23.54
C LEU A 289 0.06 15.55 -23.55
N GLN A 290 0.68 14.61 -22.82
CA GLN A 290 0.16 13.26 -22.70
C GLN A 290 -1.18 13.22 -21.96
N GLN A 291 -1.33 13.95 -20.83
CA GLN A 291 -2.59 14.02 -20.10
C GLN A 291 -3.73 14.55 -20.98
N PHE A 292 -3.47 15.57 -21.79
CA PHE A 292 -4.48 16.11 -22.73
C PHE A 292 -4.78 15.14 -23.87
N ARG A 293 -3.76 14.54 -24.49
CA ARG A 293 -3.93 13.58 -25.57
C ARG A 293 -4.73 12.35 -25.16
N GLU A 294 -4.55 11.89 -23.92
CA GLU A 294 -5.31 10.78 -23.33
C GLU A 294 -6.69 11.20 -22.79
N GLY A 295 -7.04 12.47 -22.84
CA GLY A 295 -8.30 13.00 -22.30
C GLY A 295 -8.43 12.85 -20.78
N GLN A 296 -7.31 12.71 -20.06
CA GLN A 296 -7.31 12.45 -18.62
C GLN A 296 -8.06 13.48 -17.78
N PRO A 297 -7.98 14.80 -18.01
CA PRO A 297 -8.74 15.79 -17.24
C PRO A 297 -10.25 15.56 -17.33
N LEU A 298 -10.77 15.30 -18.54
CA LEU A 298 -12.18 15.06 -18.76
C LEU A 298 -12.64 13.73 -18.15
N ARG A 299 -11.87 12.66 -18.36
CA ARG A 299 -12.14 11.34 -17.75
C ARG A 299 -12.18 11.42 -16.22
N LYS A 300 -11.20 12.09 -15.59
CA LYS A 300 -11.17 12.28 -14.14
C LYS A 300 -12.38 13.06 -13.63
N TRP A 301 -12.82 14.07 -14.38
CA TRP A 301 -14.00 14.85 -14.03
C TRP A 301 -15.28 13.99 -14.16
N GLN A 302 -15.46 13.27 -15.27
CA GLN A 302 -16.56 12.34 -15.49
C GLN A 302 -16.64 11.28 -14.39
N THR A 303 -15.52 10.59 -14.10
CA THR A 303 -15.45 9.58 -13.03
C THR A 303 -15.89 10.16 -11.69
N ARG A 304 -15.45 11.37 -11.34
CA ARG A 304 -15.85 12.02 -10.08
C ARG A 304 -17.35 12.34 -10.03
N LEU A 305 -17.95 12.75 -11.15
CA LEU A 305 -19.38 12.99 -11.23
C LEU A 305 -20.18 11.69 -11.10
N GLU A 306 -19.75 10.64 -11.81
CA GLU A 306 -20.34 9.31 -11.73
C GLU A 306 -20.28 8.75 -10.32
N GLU A 307 -19.11 8.79 -9.67
CA GLU A 307 -18.95 8.36 -8.29
C GLU A 307 -19.88 9.14 -7.35
N LYS A 308 -20.00 10.46 -7.53
CA LYS A 308 -20.90 11.28 -6.72
C LYS A 308 -22.36 10.91 -6.92
N ARG A 309 -22.79 10.73 -8.19
CA ARG A 309 -24.18 10.34 -8.54
C ARG A 309 -24.48 8.94 -8.03
N SER A 310 -23.60 7.96 -8.28
CA SER A 310 -23.80 6.60 -7.83
C SER A 310 -23.84 6.51 -6.29
N ALA A 311 -22.96 7.21 -5.60
CA ALA A 311 -22.94 7.19 -4.14
C ALA A 311 -24.17 7.89 -3.52
N SER A 312 -24.74 8.91 -4.16
CA SER A 312 -25.91 9.64 -3.63
C SER A 312 -27.22 8.84 -3.67
N GLN A 313 -27.23 7.66 -4.28
CA GLN A 313 -28.38 6.76 -4.29
C GLN A 313 -28.53 5.93 -3.01
N TYR A 314 -27.49 5.89 -2.18
CA TYR A 314 -27.45 5.08 -0.97
C TYR A 314 -27.58 5.94 0.28
N ALA A 315 -28.29 5.41 1.28
CA ALA A 315 -28.48 6.07 2.57
C ALA A 315 -27.18 6.04 3.41
N ASP A 316 -26.42 4.95 3.31
CA ASP A 316 -25.21 4.72 4.09
C ASP A 316 -24.20 3.80 3.37
N GLY A 317 -23.04 3.59 4.01
CA GLY A 317 -21.99 2.73 3.47
C GLY A 317 -22.35 1.25 3.45
N LEU A 318 -23.16 0.78 4.38
CA LEU A 318 -23.58 -0.62 4.45
C LEU A 318 -24.48 -0.98 3.26
N SER A 319 -25.52 -0.17 3.00
CA SER A 319 -26.41 -0.38 1.86
C SER A 319 -25.67 -0.33 0.53
N LEU A 320 -24.72 0.61 0.40
CA LEU A 320 -23.86 0.73 -0.77
C LEU A 320 -23.00 -0.53 -0.99
N LEU A 321 -22.30 -1.01 0.04
CA LEU A 321 -21.42 -2.17 -0.08
C LEU A 321 -22.20 -3.46 -0.25
N ASN A 322 -23.40 -3.58 0.34
CA ASN A 322 -24.27 -4.72 0.13
C ASN A 322 -24.72 -4.84 -1.33
N ASP A 323 -25.11 -3.72 -1.95
CA ASP A 323 -25.47 -3.71 -3.37
C ASP A 323 -24.25 -4.01 -4.23
N LEU A 324 -23.13 -3.32 -3.99
CA LEU A 324 -21.90 -3.50 -4.74
C LEU A 324 -21.37 -4.94 -4.70
N TYR A 325 -21.40 -5.59 -3.55
CA TYR A 325 -20.88 -6.96 -3.36
C TYR A 325 -21.94 -8.04 -3.59
N GLY A 326 -23.21 -7.68 -3.66
CA GLY A 326 -24.30 -8.56 -4.04
C GLY A 326 -24.45 -8.72 -5.55
N GLN A 327 -24.00 -7.75 -6.35
CA GLN A 327 -23.97 -7.86 -7.80
C GLN A 327 -22.92 -8.92 -8.18
N LYS A 328 -23.38 -10.06 -8.75
CA LYS A 328 -22.48 -11.08 -9.31
C LYS A 328 -21.59 -10.39 -10.34
N SER A 329 -20.28 -10.48 -10.15
CA SER A 329 -19.32 -10.06 -11.17
C SER A 329 -19.66 -10.82 -12.46
N ALA A 330 -20.13 -10.07 -13.46
CA ALA A 330 -20.43 -10.60 -14.78
C ALA A 330 -19.13 -10.99 -15.49
#